data_f2e2c8f15ea5b470e0903a521f4992d1
#
_entry.id   f2e2c8f15ea5b470e0903a521f4992d1
#
_cell.length_a   1.000
_cell.length_b   1.000
_cell.length_c   1.000
_cell.angle_alpha   90.00
_cell.angle_beta   90.00
_cell.angle_gamma   90.00
#
_symmetry.space_group_name_H-M   'P 1'
#
loop_
_entity.id
_entity.type
_entity.pdbx_description
1 polymer ?
#
loop_
_entity_poly.entity_id
_entity_poly.type
_entity_poly.pdbx_seq_one_letter_code
_entity_poly.pdbx_strand_id
1 'polypeptide(L)'
;MAFSRKIDMQGDVFNGISSVFAVKDGIKTSGNAATLKDSEMIEFPVSEESGFSFDTGAPSVDHFKVKGLQADWVSKFKPGDGEVKLEVPCNNTGIMEFCGFVGNDTTLTLPQGFSVGGKGKIKGKTFASTQKAIYLGILVLNDSEDKVLYVKKVKFMAQLVFDGSNKPLCVTLTGSVAAGADSDAFGILVPDATA
;
A
#
# COMPACT_ATOMS: atom_id res chain seq x y z
N MET A 1 17.37 32.27 -28.30
CA MET A 1 17.26 30.80 -28.11
C MET A 1 15.84 30.50 -27.69
N ALA A 2 15.11 29.76 -28.52
CA ALA A 2 13.78 29.33 -28.16
C ALA A 2 13.92 28.11 -27.24
N PHE A 3 13.38 28.19 -26.04
CA PHE A 3 13.22 27.00 -25.16
C PHE A 3 12.19 26.07 -25.79
N SER A 4 12.65 24.99 -26.40
CA SER A 4 11.78 23.91 -26.81
C SER A 4 11.39 23.14 -25.55
N ARG A 5 10.11 23.18 -25.13
CA ARG A 5 9.58 22.25 -24.14
C ARG A 5 9.57 20.86 -24.78
N LYS A 6 10.49 20.02 -24.34
CA LYS A 6 10.55 18.59 -24.70
C LYS A 6 9.67 17.70 -23.82
N ILE A 7 8.89 18.28 -22.92
CA ILE A 7 8.05 17.51 -22.00
C ILE A 7 6.66 17.43 -22.62
N ASP A 8 6.25 16.25 -22.99
CA ASP A 8 4.84 15.94 -23.27
C ASP A 8 4.10 15.89 -21.94
N MET A 9 3.46 17.00 -21.61
CA MET A 9 2.78 17.19 -20.32
C MET A 9 1.63 16.19 -20.10
N GLN A 10 1.13 15.54 -21.13
CA GLN A 10 0.08 14.53 -21.02
C GLN A 10 0.65 13.10 -20.96
N GLY A 11 1.72 12.82 -21.67
CA GLY A 11 2.36 11.49 -21.67
C GLY A 11 3.27 11.24 -20.46
N ASP A 12 3.78 12.30 -19.80
CA ASP A 12 4.78 12.13 -18.72
C ASP A 12 4.17 12.14 -17.31
N VAL A 13 2.86 12.30 -17.16
CA VAL A 13 2.18 12.33 -15.86
C VAL A 13 1.74 10.93 -15.46
N PHE A 14 2.03 10.56 -14.20
CA PHE A 14 1.41 9.39 -13.57
C PHE A 14 0.02 9.79 -13.07
N ASN A 15 -1.02 9.29 -13.70
CA ASN A 15 -2.41 9.63 -13.38
C ASN A 15 -3.25 8.36 -13.23
N GLY A 16 -4.23 8.43 -12.35
CA GLY A 16 -5.16 7.34 -12.09
C GLY A 16 -4.49 6.07 -11.56
N ILE A 17 -5.29 5.05 -11.32
CA ILE A 17 -4.86 3.73 -10.83
C ILE A 17 -5.69 2.67 -11.53
N SER A 18 -5.04 1.85 -12.35
CA SER A 18 -5.66 0.67 -12.98
C SER A 18 -5.64 -0.52 -12.02
N SER A 19 -4.49 -0.84 -11.46
CA SER A 19 -4.31 -1.99 -10.57
C SER A 19 -3.29 -1.73 -9.48
N VAL A 20 -3.48 -2.38 -8.33
CA VAL A 20 -2.51 -2.39 -7.22
C VAL A 20 -2.13 -3.82 -6.90
N PHE A 21 -0.83 -4.10 -6.92
CA PHE A 21 -0.28 -5.40 -6.56
C PHE A 21 0.52 -5.30 -5.27
N ALA A 22 0.36 -6.28 -4.42
CA ALA A 22 1.16 -6.42 -3.21
C ALA A 22 2.13 -7.61 -3.35
N VAL A 23 3.37 -7.39 -2.96
CA VAL A 23 4.44 -8.40 -2.97
C VAL A 23 4.80 -8.74 -1.54
N LYS A 24 4.70 -10.01 -1.18
CA LYS A 24 4.97 -10.50 0.17
C LYS A 24 6.44 -10.26 0.55
N ASP A 25 6.66 -9.81 1.80
CA ASP A 25 7.98 -9.53 2.37
C ASP A 25 8.78 -8.40 1.68
N GLY A 26 8.13 -7.68 0.76
CA GLY A 26 8.73 -6.58 0.00
C GLY A 26 9.39 -7.01 -1.31
N ILE A 27 9.73 -6.04 -2.13
CA ILE A 27 10.40 -6.27 -3.42
C ILE A 27 11.90 -6.42 -3.15
N LYS A 28 12.44 -7.60 -3.44
CA LYS A 28 13.86 -7.91 -3.27
C LYS A 28 14.59 -7.58 -4.57
N THR A 29 15.57 -6.69 -4.48
CA THR A 29 16.43 -6.33 -5.61
C THR A 29 17.79 -7.00 -5.47
N SER A 30 18.37 -7.40 -6.61
CA SER A 30 19.78 -7.79 -6.72
C SER A 30 20.47 -6.77 -7.64
N GLY A 31 21.22 -5.83 -7.05
CA GLY A 31 21.63 -4.63 -7.75
C GLY A 31 20.43 -3.79 -8.16
N ASN A 32 20.35 -3.41 -9.44
CA ASN A 32 19.25 -2.59 -9.98
C ASN A 32 18.11 -3.42 -10.60
N ALA A 33 18.12 -4.73 -10.43
CA ALA A 33 17.09 -5.62 -10.98
C ALA A 33 16.31 -6.33 -9.90
N ALA A 34 15.02 -6.55 -10.14
CA ALA A 34 14.14 -7.38 -9.31
C ALA A 34 13.41 -8.38 -10.20
N THR A 35 13.32 -9.62 -9.75
CA THR A 35 12.48 -10.64 -10.38
C THR A 35 11.36 -10.99 -9.42
N LEU A 36 10.13 -10.74 -9.85
CA LEU A 36 8.92 -11.06 -9.07
C LEU A 36 8.40 -12.44 -9.48
N LYS A 37 7.88 -13.17 -8.51
CA LYS A 37 7.24 -14.47 -8.74
C LYS A 37 5.75 -14.35 -8.48
N ASP A 38 4.96 -14.96 -9.34
CA ASP A 38 3.50 -14.98 -9.20
C ASP A 38 3.02 -15.47 -7.82
N SER A 39 3.74 -16.45 -7.22
CA SER A 39 3.42 -16.99 -5.90
C SER A 39 3.64 -16.01 -4.73
N GLU A 40 4.39 -14.93 -4.96
CA GLU A 40 4.72 -13.91 -3.96
C GLU A 40 3.86 -12.65 -4.14
N MET A 41 3.07 -12.57 -5.20
CA MET A 41 2.33 -11.40 -5.61
C MET A 41 0.82 -11.65 -5.60
N ILE A 42 0.06 -10.67 -5.17
CA ILE A 42 -1.40 -10.68 -5.22
C ILE A 42 -1.89 -9.32 -5.73
N GLU A 43 -2.89 -9.34 -6.59
CA GLU A 43 -3.61 -8.14 -6.96
C GLU A 43 -4.65 -7.82 -5.88
N PHE A 44 -4.64 -6.59 -5.39
CA PHE A 44 -5.65 -6.09 -4.47
C PHE A 44 -6.77 -5.42 -5.27
N PRO A 45 -8.02 -5.83 -5.06
CA PRO A 45 -9.13 -5.03 -5.52
C PRO A 45 -9.11 -3.69 -4.75
N VAL A 46 -8.98 -2.59 -5.45
CA VAL A 46 -8.99 -1.24 -4.86
C VAL A 46 -10.26 -0.52 -5.24
N SER A 47 -10.75 0.32 -4.33
CA SER A 47 -11.90 1.18 -4.61
C SER A 47 -11.47 2.33 -5.52
N GLU A 48 -12.31 2.68 -6.49
CA GLU A 48 -12.07 3.81 -7.41
C GLU A 48 -11.96 5.14 -6.67
N GLU A 49 -12.64 5.29 -5.52
CA GLU A 49 -12.73 6.59 -4.85
C GLU A 49 -11.61 6.84 -3.81
N SER A 50 -11.01 5.80 -3.23
CA SER A 50 -10.07 5.98 -2.10
C SER A 50 -9.10 4.82 -1.87
N GLY A 51 -8.90 3.97 -2.88
CA GLY A 51 -8.24 2.68 -2.69
C GLY A 51 -6.76 2.74 -2.34
N PHE A 52 -6.02 3.77 -2.73
CA PHE A 52 -4.58 3.88 -2.50
C PHE A 52 -4.15 5.33 -2.31
N SER A 53 -3.28 5.57 -1.35
CA SER A 53 -2.52 6.81 -1.24
C SER A 53 -1.07 6.55 -0.83
N PHE A 54 -0.17 7.34 -1.39
CA PHE A 54 1.25 7.35 -1.06
C PHE A 54 1.72 8.79 -0.87
N ASP A 55 2.30 9.04 0.29
CA ASP A 55 2.90 10.34 0.62
C ASP A 55 4.31 10.10 1.16
N THR A 56 5.27 10.84 0.67
CA THR A 56 6.65 10.79 1.16
C THR A 56 6.86 11.55 2.47
N GLY A 57 5.82 12.23 2.94
CA GLY A 57 5.85 13.09 4.10
C GLY A 57 6.44 14.48 3.80
N ALA A 58 5.92 15.49 4.48
CA ALA A 58 6.45 16.84 4.35
C ALA A 58 7.80 16.95 5.08
N PRO A 59 8.86 17.43 4.41
CA PRO A 59 10.11 17.71 5.11
C PRO A 59 9.91 18.84 6.13
N SER A 60 10.59 18.76 7.24
CA SER A 60 10.58 19.78 8.29
C SER A 60 11.96 20.42 8.46
N VAL A 61 11.97 21.64 8.96
CA VAL A 61 13.20 22.39 9.22
C VAL A 61 13.20 22.83 10.67
N ASP A 62 14.21 22.40 11.42
CA ASP A 62 14.48 22.90 12.77
C ASP A 62 15.37 24.14 12.66
N HIS A 63 14.87 25.26 13.14
CA HIS A 63 15.58 26.55 13.14
C HIS A 63 16.15 26.86 14.52
N PHE A 64 17.45 27.04 14.57
CA PHE A 64 18.12 27.48 15.80
C PHE A 64 18.47 28.96 15.69
N LYS A 65 17.85 29.77 16.55
CA LYS A 65 18.04 31.23 16.60
C LYS A 65 18.88 31.63 17.80
N VAL A 66 19.82 32.52 17.59
CA VAL A 66 20.58 33.15 18.68
C VAL A 66 19.95 34.50 18.98
N LYS A 67 19.81 34.82 20.28
CA LYS A 67 19.26 36.12 20.73
C LYS A 67 20.06 37.30 20.14
N GLY A 68 19.36 38.15 19.42
CA GLY A 68 19.98 39.33 18.77
C GLY A 68 20.32 39.15 17.28
N LEU A 69 20.19 37.93 16.73
CA LEU A 69 20.29 37.72 15.28
C LEU A 69 18.90 37.60 14.66
N GLN A 70 18.71 38.28 13.53
CA GLN A 70 17.44 38.20 12.77
C GLN A 70 17.36 36.93 11.89
N ALA A 71 18.51 36.37 11.52
CA ALA A 71 18.61 35.17 10.72
C ALA A 71 18.84 33.93 11.59
N ASP A 72 18.48 32.77 11.06
CA ASP A 72 18.77 31.49 11.69
C ASP A 72 20.28 31.24 11.70
N TRP A 73 20.80 30.85 12.86
CA TRP A 73 22.21 30.49 12.98
C TRP A 73 22.49 29.12 12.38
N VAL A 74 21.59 28.16 12.62
CA VAL A 74 21.64 26.81 12.05
C VAL A 74 20.23 26.39 11.66
N SER A 75 20.09 25.83 10.46
CA SER A 75 18.88 25.16 10.01
C SER A 75 19.20 23.67 9.77
N LYS A 76 18.45 22.78 10.42
CA LYS A 76 18.56 21.34 10.22
C LYS A 76 17.32 20.82 9.51
N PHE A 77 17.51 20.32 8.28
CA PHE A 77 16.46 19.67 7.53
C PHE A 77 16.26 18.25 8.01
N LYS A 78 15.01 17.84 8.18
CA LYS A 78 14.60 16.48 8.44
C LYS A 78 13.70 16.02 7.28
N PRO A 79 13.96 14.84 6.67
CA PRO A 79 13.04 14.25 5.72
C PRO A 79 11.69 13.95 6.41
N GLY A 80 10.62 13.94 5.63
CA GLY A 80 9.32 13.47 6.10
C GLY A 80 9.29 11.95 6.26
N ASP A 81 8.32 11.48 7.02
CA ASP A 81 8.03 10.05 7.14
C ASP A 81 7.05 9.65 6.04
N GLY A 82 7.44 8.71 5.19
CA GLY A 82 6.60 8.22 4.11
C GLY A 82 5.45 7.35 4.64
N GLU A 83 4.22 7.65 4.20
CA GLU A 83 3.02 6.90 4.56
C GLU A 83 2.38 6.28 3.31
N VAL A 84 1.90 5.05 3.45
CA VAL A 84 1.11 4.34 2.45
C VAL A 84 -0.20 3.90 3.08
N LYS A 85 -1.31 4.22 2.43
CA LYS A 85 -2.64 3.73 2.83
C LYS A 85 -3.28 2.97 1.68
N LEU A 86 -3.91 1.86 2.03
CA LEU A 86 -4.65 1.01 1.12
C LEU A 86 -5.99 0.63 1.75
N GLU A 87 -7.07 0.75 0.99
CA GLU A 87 -8.39 0.24 1.36
C GLU A 87 -8.74 -0.89 0.39
N VAL A 88 -8.71 -2.13 0.90
CA VAL A 88 -8.90 -3.35 0.12
C VAL A 88 -10.25 -3.96 0.47
N PRO A 89 -11.23 -3.97 -0.46
CA PRO A 89 -12.48 -4.68 -0.25
C PRO A 89 -12.23 -6.17 0.01
N CYS A 90 -12.76 -6.66 1.13
CA CYS A 90 -12.50 -8.03 1.58
C CYS A 90 -13.59 -8.97 1.05
N ASN A 91 -13.34 -9.62 -0.08
CA ASN A 91 -14.25 -10.56 -0.71
C ASN A 91 -14.02 -12.02 -0.28
N ASN A 92 -12.88 -12.30 0.37
CA ASN A 92 -12.55 -13.64 0.84
C ASN A 92 -11.55 -13.62 2.03
N THR A 93 -11.45 -14.75 2.73
CA THR A 93 -10.55 -14.91 3.87
C THR A 93 -9.07 -14.95 3.50
N GLY A 94 -8.73 -15.25 2.25
CA GLY A 94 -7.35 -15.26 1.76
C GLY A 94 -6.72 -13.86 1.75
N ILE A 95 -7.48 -12.83 1.38
CA ILE A 95 -7.04 -11.44 1.46
C ILE A 95 -6.74 -11.07 2.92
N MET A 96 -7.62 -11.44 3.87
CA MET A 96 -7.40 -11.17 5.28
C MET A 96 -6.12 -11.83 5.79
N GLU A 97 -5.88 -13.11 5.43
CA GLU A 97 -4.66 -13.82 5.81
C GLU A 97 -3.41 -13.20 5.21
N PHE A 98 -3.48 -12.78 3.94
CA PHE A 98 -2.40 -12.06 3.28
C PHE A 98 -2.09 -10.72 3.97
N CYS A 99 -3.13 -10.04 4.46
CA CYS A 99 -3.02 -8.80 5.24
C CYS A 99 -2.60 -9.01 6.69
N GLY A 100 -2.21 -10.24 7.08
CA GLY A 100 -1.63 -10.52 8.39
C GLY A 100 -2.63 -10.91 9.49
N PHE A 101 -3.89 -11.13 9.14
CA PHE A 101 -4.84 -11.73 10.07
C PHE A 101 -4.60 -13.23 10.18
N VAL A 102 -4.36 -13.71 11.40
CA VAL A 102 -4.18 -15.14 11.65
C VAL A 102 -5.54 -15.78 11.92
N GLY A 103 -5.99 -16.62 11.00
CA GLY A 103 -7.29 -17.27 11.06
C GLY A 103 -7.23 -18.73 11.51
N ASN A 104 -8.25 -19.17 12.24
CA ASN A 104 -8.48 -20.57 12.55
C ASN A 104 -9.80 -21.03 11.93
N ASP A 105 -9.82 -22.22 11.35
CA ASP A 105 -11.03 -22.79 10.79
C ASP A 105 -12.07 -23.02 11.90
N THR A 106 -13.27 -22.55 11.69
CA THR A 106 -14.36 -22.63 12.65
C THR A 106 -15.64 -23.07 11.97
N THR A 107 -16.38 -23.95 12.66
CA THR A 107 -17.74 -24.34 12.27
C THR A 107 -18.70 -23.86 13.35
N LEU A 108 -19.71 -23.07 12.95
CA LEU A 108 -20.76 -22.61 13.83
C LEU A 108 -22.07 -23.34 13.52
N THR A 109 -22.71 -23.92 14.53
CA THR A 109 -24.04 -24.50 14.43
C THR A 109 -25.05 -23.44 14.89
N LEU A 110 -26.00 -23.11 14.03
CA LEU A 110 -27.02 -22.12 14.32
C LEU A 110 -28.15 -22.73 15.15
N PRO A 111 -28.83 -21.93 15.98
CA PRO A 111 -30.03 -22.38 16.72
C PRO A 111 -31.13 -22.82 15.76
N GLN A 112 -32.05 -23.65 16.27
CA GLN A 112 -33.22 -24.08 15.51
C GLN A 112 -34.05 -22.87 15.05
N GLY A 113 -34.40 -22.83 13.77
CA GLY A 113 -35.12 -21.72 13.15
C GLY A 113 -34.25 -20.65 12.51
N PHE A 114 -32.92 -20.69 12.73
CA PHE A 114 -31.98 -19.80 12.05
C PHE A 114 -31.21 -20.52 10.95
N SER A 115 -31.05 -19.88 9.82
CA SER A 115 -30.25 -20.42 8.71
C SER A 115 -29.58 -19.30 7.92
N VAL A 116 -28.40 -19.60 7.37
CA VAL A 116 -27.68 -18.75 6.42
C VAL A 116 -27.61 -19.53 5.11
N GLY A 117 -28.16 -18.98 4.01
CA GLY A 117 -28.25 -19.68 2.74
C GLY A 117 -29.00 -21.02 2.83
N GLY A 118 -30.01 -21.14 3.73
CA GLY A 118 -30.79 -22.35 3.97
C GLY A 118 -30.05 -23.43 4.76
N LYS A 119 -28.88 -23.15 5.34
CA LYS A 119 -28.06 -24.10 6.11
C LYS A 119 -28.01 -23.71 7.58
N GLY A 120 -28.21 -24.69 8.47
CA GLY A 120 -28.07 -24.53 9.92
C GLY A 120 -26.64 -24.67 10.45
N LYS A 121 -25.69 -25.05 9.58
CA LYS A 121 -24.25 -25.07 9.90
C LYS A 121 -23.50 -24.21 8.89
N ILE A 122 -22.65 -23.34 9.40
CA ILE A 122 -21.79 -22.47 8.60
C ILE A 122 -20.32 -22.74 8.95
N LYS A 123 -19.47 -22.66 7.95
CA LYS A 123 -18.01 -22.80 8.10
C LYS A 123 -17.33 -21.54 7.67
N GLY A 124 -16.25 -21.20 8.32
CA GLY A 124 -15.43 -20.04 8.00
C GLY A 124 -14.19 -19.99 8.86
N LYS A 125 -13.57 -18.82 8.90
CA LYS A 125 -12.41 -18.57 9.74
C LYS A 125 -12.74 -17.52 10.79
N THR A 126 -12.21 -17.73 11.98
CA THR A 126 -12.19 -16.73 13.06
C THR A 126 -10.79 -16.16 13.15
N PHE A 127 -10.69 -14.87 13.38
CA PHE A 127 -9.42 -14.17 13.43
C PHE A 127 -9.16 -13.65 14.85
N ALA A 128 -7.89 -13.66 15.26
CA ALA A 128 -7.49 -13.05 16.52
C ALA A 128 -7.64 -11.52 16.45
N SER A 129 -7.98 -10.91 17.58
CA SER A 129 -8.07 -9.44 17.69
C SER A 129 -6.70 -8.75 17.62
N THR A 130 -5.62 -9.49 17.92
CA THR A 130 -4.25 -8.99 17.81
C THR A 130 -3.76 -9.09 16.38
N GLN A 131 -3.40 -7.95 15.81
CA GLN A 131 -2.83 -7.84 14.47
C GLN A 131 -1.32 -7.88 14.54
N LYS A 132 -0.71 -8.47 13.54
CA LYS A 132 0.75 -8.45 13.37
C LYS A 132 1.11 -7.46 12.27
N ALA A 133 2.22 -6.75 12.48
CA ALA A 133 2.78 -5.96 11.39
C ALA A 133 3.24 -6.89 10.26
N ILE A 134 2.92 -6.52 9.04
CA ILE A 134 3.35 -7.23 7.83
C ILE A 134 4.24 -6.33 6.99
N TYR A 135 5.06 -6.94 6.16
CA TYR A 135 5.91 -6.22 5.21
C TYR A 135 5.45 -6.57 3.80
N LEU A 136 5.10 -5.55 3.03
CA LEU A 136 4.69 -5.70 1.64
C LEU A 136 5.49 -4.73 0.76
N GLY A 137 5.81 -5.16 -0.45
CA GLY A 137 6.11 -4.27 -1.55
C GLY A 137 4.83 -3.91 -2.26
N ILE A 138 4.74 -2.69 -2.80
CA ILE A 138 3.54 -2.23 -3.50
C ILE A 138 3.93 -1.83 -4.92
N LEU A 139 3.15 -2.28 -5.87
CA LEU A 139 3.22 -1.87 -7.27
C LEU A 139 1.87 -1.29 -7.65
N VAL A 140 1.85 -0.09 -8.16
CA VAL A 140 0.64 0.59 -8.63
C VAL A 140 0.79 0.85 -10.11
N LEU A 141 -0.11 0.29 -10.88
CA LEU A 141 -0.18 0.50 -12.33
C LEU A 141 -1.09 1.71 -12.58
N ASN A 142 -0.66 2.64 -13.42
CA ASN A 142 -1.47 3.80 -13.80
C ASN A 142 -2.58 3.41 -14.78
N ASP A 143 -3.56 4.30 -15.02
CA ASP A 143 -4.71 4.04 -15.91
C ASP A 143 -4.31 3.70 -17.35
N SER A 144 -3.21 4.27 -17.83
CA SER A 144 -2.70 4.01 -19.19
C SER A 144 -1.91 2.72 -19.29
N GLU A 145 -1.64 2.04 -18.17
CA GLU A 145 -0.84 0.80 -18.06
C GLU A 145 0.58 0.91 -18.63
N ASP A 146 1.11 2.13 -18.69
CA ASP A 146 2.44 2.43 -19.23
C ASP A 146 3.46 2.82 -18.16
N LYS A 147 3.02 2.97 -16.90
CA LYS A 147 3.88 3.34 -15.78
C LYS A 147 3.52 2.58 -14.52
N VAL A 148 4.54 2.22 -13.76
CA VAL A 148 4.39 1.56 -12.47
C VAL A 148 5.08 2.39 -11.40
N LEU A 149 4.31 2.83 -10.40
CA LEU A 149 4.87 3.29 -9.14
C LEU A 149 5.17 2.07 -8.29
N TYR A 150 6.41 1.89 -7.88
CA TYR A 150 6.77 0.84 -6.94
C TYR A 150 7.21 1.43 -5.60
N VAL A 151 6.79 0.81 -4.51
CA VAL A 151 7.30 1.06 -3.16
C VAL A 151 7.91 -0.24 -2.67
N LYS A 152 9.22 -0.23 -2.45
CA LYS A 152 10.02 -1.44 -2.25
C LYS A 152 9.61 -2.24 -1.04
N LYS A 153 9.39 -1.56 0.08
CA LYS A 153 9.00 -2.21 1.33
C LYS A 153 8.27 -1.25 2.24
N VAL A 154 7.08 -1.65 2.62
CA VAL A 154 6.22 -0.91 3.56
C VAL A 154 5.90 -1.82 4.74
N LYS A 155 6.02 -1.29 5.95
CA LYS A 155 5.57 -1.95 7.17
C LYS A 155 4.14 -1.54 7.42
N PHE A 156 3.20 -2.44 7.21
CA PHE A 156 1.78 -2.21 7.38
C PHE A 156 1.24 -2.76 8.70
N MET A 157 0.22 -2.05 9.21
CA MET A 157 -0.75 -2.56 10.18
C MET A 157 -2.10 -2.60 9.48
N ALA A 158 -2.81 -3.73 9.64
CA ALA A 158 -4.12 -3.95 9.04
C ALA A 158 -5.23 -3.63 10.04
N GLN A 159 -6.32 -3.04 9.57
CA GLN A 159 -7.54 -2.83 10.32
C GLN A 159 -8.72 -3.35 9.50
N LEU A 160 -9.59 -4.15 10.11
CA LEU A 160 -10.84 -4.57 9.49
C LEU A 160 -11.91 -3.51 9.79
N VAL A 161 -12.54 -2.99 8.74
CA VAL A 161 -13.55 -1.93 8.85
C VAL A 161 -14.84 -2.40 8.20
N PHE A 162 -15.95 -2.34 8.97
CA PHE A 162 -17.29 -2.56 8.47
C PHE A 162 -18.24 -1.61 9.20
N ASP A 163 -18.78 -0.64 8.51
CA ASP A 163 -19.62 0.41 9.09
C ASP A 163 -21.13 0.20 8.87
N GLY A 164 -21.50 -0.90 8.17
CA GLY A 164 -22.90 -1.21 7.87
C GLY A 164 -23.55 -0.29 6.83
N SER A 165 -22.79 0.63 6.22
CA SER A 165 -23.22 1.43 5.09
C SER A 165 -23.25 0.58 3.80
N ASN A 166 -23.48 1.22 2.64
CA ASN A 166 -23.39 0.54 1.35
C ASN A 166 -21.97 0.12 0.95
N LYS A 167 -20.98 0.36 1.82
CA LYS A 167 -19.59 -0.04 1.58
C LYS A 167 -19.40 -1.52 1.94
N PRO A 168 -18.61 -2.26 1.16
CA PRO A 168 -18.25 -3.63 1.51
C PRO A 168 -17.38 -3.66 2.78
N LEU A 169 -17.25 -4.85 3.36
CA LEU A 169 -16.23 -5.09 4.40
C LEU A 169 -14.85 -4.84 3.78
N CYS A 170 -14.05 -3.97 4.39
CA CYS A 170 -12.73 -3.60 3.89
C CYS A 170 -11.64 -3.89 4.91
N VAL A 171 -10.46 -4.23 4.40
CA VAL A 171 -9.20 -4.19 5.16
C VAL A 171 -8.49 -2.89 4.82
N THR A 172 -8.33 -2.02 5.80
CA THR A 172 -7.51 -0.82 5.68
C THR A 172 -6.09 -1.14 6.14
N LEU A 173 -5.13 -0.96 5.26
CA LEU A 173 -3.71 -1.09 5.53
C LEU A 173 -3.12 0.31 5.66
N THR A 174 -2.54 0.61 6.81
CA THR A 174 -1.79 1.84 7.03
C THR A 174 -0.34 1.48 7.35
N GLY A 175 0.59 2.07 6.65
CA GLY A 175 1.98 1.70 6.81
C GLY A 175 2.95 2.83 6.55
N SER A 176 4.17 2.65 7.06
CA SER A 176 5.30 3.52 6.78
C SER A 176 6.28 2.82 5.85
N VAL A 177 6.90 3.60 4.97
CA VAL A 177 7.97 3.11 4.11
C VAL A 177 9.12 2.66 5.00
N ALA A 178 9.45 1.38 4.93
CA ALA A 178 10.55 0.83 5.72
C ALA A 178 11.87 1.17 5.04
N ALA A 179 12.77 1.84 5.76
CA ALA A 179 14.14 2.01 5.30
C ALA A 179 14.79 0.62 5.11
N GLY A 180 15.15 0.30 3.88
CA GLY A 180 15.97 -0.86 3.57
C GLY A 180 17.46 -0.55 3.81
N ALA A 181 18.29 -1.57 3.74
CA ALA A 181 19.76 -1.37 3.69
C ALA A 181 20.20 -0.61 2.42
N ASP A 182 19.35 -0.62 1.40
CA ASP A 182 19.52 0.08 0.12
C ASP A 182 18.80 1.43 0.19
N SER A 183 19.38 2.45 -0.43
CA SER A 183 18.88 3.82 -0.44
C SER A 183 17.54 4.00 -1.17
N ASP A 184 17.16 3.03 -2.03
CA ASP A 184 16.00 3.17 -2.90
C ASP A 184 14.74 2.62 -2.23
N ALA A 185 13.86 3.50 -1.80
CA ALA A 185 12.61 3.14 -1.12
C ALA A 185 11.43 3.04 -2.09
N PHE A 186 11.41 3.84 -3.14
CA PHE A 186 10.34 3.90 -4.15
C PHE A 186 10.83 4.46 -5.48
N GLY A 187 10.07 4.29 -6.54
CA GLY A 187 10.38 4.83 -7.85
C GLY A 187 9.23 4.67 -8.84
N ILE A 188 9.38 5.28 -10.00
CA ILE A 188 8.47 5.12 -11.13
C ILE A 188 9.24 4.40 -12.24
N LEU A 189 8.67 3.32 -12.73
CA LEU A 189 9.21 2.51 -13.81
C LEU A 189 8.34 2.65 -15.05
N VAL A 190 8.98 2.59 -16.20
CA VAL A 190 8.33 2.56 -17.51
C VAL A 190 8.76 1.29 -18.25
N PRO A 191 7.96 0.78 -19.21
CA PRO A 191 8.33 -0.37 -20.01
C PRO A 191 9.66 -0.15 -20.71
N ASP A 192 10.52 -1.18 -20.74
CA ASP A 192 11.76 -1.15 -21.48
C ASP A 192 11.44 -1.38 -22.97
N ALA A 193 11.73 -0.39 -23.81
CA ALA A 193 11.51 -0.46 -25.25
C ALA A 193 12.42 -1.49 -25.97
N THR A 194 13.38 -2.07 -25.24
CA THR A 194 14.34 -3.04 -25.78
C THR A 194 14.10 -4.49 -25.33
N ALA A 195 13.05 -4.73 -24.54
CA ALA A 195 12.71 -6.06 -24.01
C ALA A 195 11.78 -6.83 -24.94
#